data_a170f683f0cf438f883a92b4108fe9fb
#
_entry.id   a170f683f0cf438f883a92b4108fe9fb
#
_cell.length_a   1.000
_cell.length_b   1.000
_cell.length_c   1.000
_cell.angle_alpha   90.00
_cell.angle_beta   90.00
_cell.angle_gamma   90.00
#
_symmetry.space_group_name_H-M   'P 1'
#
loop_
_entity.id
_entity.type
_entity.pdbx_description
1 polymer ?
#
loop_
_entity_poly.entity_id
_entity_poly.type
_entity_poly.pdbx_seq_one_letter_code
_entity_poly.pdbx_strand_id
1 'polypeptide(L)'
;MTLAASSSLYGAVQRRRNRGLLGLYIVVTAFLILYAVLFPGILSVGGFSKFTQNWFPLALVAMAQALLMLNGGITLAIGPMVSLGAVIAATTMGGPLGTFGGFLAVAAAGLCIGAATGAIVALLRLPAIIVTLAGSFIISGVALILLPRPGGFVPEWLSTLLAGHTPVAFLLLVLILGLWKLFLATPLGLGIYAAGDNPVGAYRSGVPIDRVKIVSFALSGLLAALAGLFVAAQTGSGDPIIGTPFTLNSIAAAVLGGVGFLGGKGTMRGAVCGSLLLSVMINVMFFLGFSPVAQYVAQGLIIVGAVAVPELLGRWRTNR
;
A
#
# COMPACT_ATOMS: atom_id res chain seq x y z
N MET A 1 -41.25 -8.54 -8.14
CA MET A 1 -40.41 -9.78 -7.99
C MET A 1 -38.89 -9.51 -8.10
N THR A 2 -38.43 -8.27 -8.17
CA THR A 2 -37.03 -7.89 -8.49
C THR A 2 -36.18 -7.48 -7.29
N LEU A 3 -36.73 -7.01 -6.19
CA LEU A 3 -35.98 -6.53 -5.02
C LEU A 3 -35.47 -7.66 -4.10
N ALA A 4 -36.19 -8.77 -3.98
CA ALA A 4 -35.79 -9.93 -3.18
C ALA A 4 -34.67 -10.75 -3.84
N ALA A 5 -34.60 -10.79 -5.17
CA ALA A 5 -33.54 -11.46 -5.92
C ALA A 5 -32.22 -10.67 -5.84
N SER A 6 -32.27 -9.33 -5.82
CA SER A 6 -31.08 -8.50 -5.69
C SER A 6 -30.45 -8.60 -4.30
N SER A 7 -31.23 -8.70 -3.24
CA SER A 7 -30.73 -8.86 -1.86
C SER A 7 -30.08 -10.23 -1.63
N SER A 8 -30.61 -11.28 -2.25
CA SER A 8 -30.04 -12.64 -2.14
C SER A 8 -28.73 -12.79 -2.90
N LEU A 9 -28.61 -12.17 -4.08
CA LEU A 9 -27.38 -12.13 -4.86
C LEU A 9 -26.29 -11.29 -4.16
N TYR A 10 -26.66 -10.16 -3.59
CA TYR A 10 -25.76 -9.31 -2.80
C TYR A 10 -25.22 -10.07 -1.58
N GLY A 11 -26.10 -10.78 -0.87
CA GLY A 11 -25.72 -11.64 0.26
C GLY A 11 -24.79 -12.79 -0.12
N ALA A 12 -25.02 -13.44 -1.27
CA ALA A 12 -24.18 -14.53 -1.77
C ALA A 12 -22.78 -14.05 -2.19
N VAL A 13 -22.68 -12.91 -2.90
CA VAL A 13 -21.42 -12.27 -3.30
C VAL A 13 -20.64 -11.84 -2.05
N GLN A 14 -21.31 -11.27 -1.07
CA GLN A 14 -20.70 -10.83 0.18
C GLN A 14 -20.20 -12.02 1.02
N ARG A 15 -20.94 -13.11 1.08
CA ARG A 15 -20.52 -14.35 1.75
C ARG A 15 -19.30 -15.00 1.08
N ARG A 16 -19.24 -14.99 -0.26
CA ARG A 16 -18.09 -15.54 -1.01
C ARG A 16 -16.84 -14.70 -0.79
N ARG A 17 -16.97 -13.37 -0.76
CA ARG A 17 -15.90 -12.42 -0.45
C ARG A 17 -15.39 -12.59 0.98
N ASN A 18 -16.30 -12.76 1.94
CA ASN A 18 -15.94 -12.97 3.35
C ASN A 18 -15.26 -14.33 3.60
N ARG A 19 -15.58 -15.37 2.85
CA ARG A 19 -14.91 -16.69 2.98
C ARG A 19 -13.45 -16.64 2.53
N GLY A 20 -13.12 -15.88 1.49
CA GLY A 20 -11.73 -15.65 1.06
C GLY A 20 -10.91 -14.91 2.11
N LEU A 21 -11.52 -13.89 2.73
CA LEU A 21 -10.90 -13.13 3.83
C LEU A 21 -10.73 -13.96 5.10
N LEU A 22 -11.64 -14.88 5.41
CA LEU A 22 -11.53 -15.77 6.57
C LEU A 22 -10.28 -16.65 6.50
N GLY A 23 -9.97 -17.23 5.34
CA GLY A 23 -8.75 -18.00 5.15
C GLY A 23 -7.49 -17.16 5.38
N LEU A 24 -7.46 -15.93 4.85
CA LEU A 24 -6.37 -15.00 5.07
C LEU A 24 -6.22 -14.62 6.56
N TYR A 25 -7.32 -14.34 7.26
CA TYR A 25 -7.27 -14.01 8.70
C TYR A 25 -6.76 -15.19 9.53
N ILE A 26 -7.14 -16.44 9.22
CA ILE A 26 -6.62 -17.62 9.89
C ILE A 26 -5.11 -17.75 9.70
N VAL A 27 -4.61 -17.57 8.47
CA VAL A 27 -3.17 -17.64 8.17
C VAL A 27 -2.42 -16.51 8.89
N VAL A 28 -2.92 -15.27 8.82
CA VAL A 28 -2.31 -14.13 9.51
C VAL A 28 -2.26 -14.36 11.02
N THR A 29 -3.37 -14.84 11.62
CA THR A 29 -3.43 -15.13 13.06
C THR A 29 -2.46 -16.23 13.46
N ALA A 30 -2.37 -17.32 12.66
CA ALA A 30 -1.41 -18.39 12.91
C ALA A 30 0.05 -17.89 12.87
N PHE A 31 0.41 -17.05 11.90
CA PHE A 31 1.74 -16.45 11.80
C PHE A 31 2.02 -15.47 12.94
N LEU A 32 1.03 -14.68 13.38
CA LEU A 32 1.18 -13.80 14.54
C LEU A 32 1.39 -14.59 15.84
N ILE A 33 0.66 -15.69 16.03
CA ILE A 33 0.85 -16.59 17.18
C ILE A 33 2.25 -17.20 17.13
N LEU A 34 2.67 -17.72 15.98
CA LEU A 34 4.02 -18.26 15.80
C LEU A 34 5.07 -17.19 16.12
N TYR A 35 4.91 -15.97 15.63
CA TYR A 35 5.81 -14.88 15.90
C TYR A 35 5.86 -14.51 17.39
N ALA A 36 4.70 -14.46 18.08
CA ALA A 36 4.61 -14.16 19.49
C ALA A 36 5.25 -15.27 20.37
N VAL A 37 5.17 -16.53 19.95
CA VAL A 37 5.81 -17.67 20.64
C VAL A 37 7.34 -17.63 20.47
N LEU A 38 7.82 -17.33 19.24
CA LEU A 38 9.26 -17.22 18.96
C LEU A 38 9.89 -15.98 19.61
N PHE A 39 9.11 -14.88 19.70
CA PHE A 39 9.60 -13.58 20.19
C PHE A 39 8.60 -12.97 21.21
N PRO A 40 8.63 -13.44 22.47
CA PRO A 40 7.68 -12.99 23.51
C PRO A 40 7.74 -11.47 23.78
N GLY A 41 8.84 -10.82 23.41
CA GLY A 41 9.01 -9.36 23.53
C GLY A 41 7.97 -8.54 22.77
N ILE A 42 7.31 -9.10 21.76
CA ILE A 42 6.22 -8.41 21.03
C ILE A 42 5.00 -8.13 21.92
N LEU A 43 4.78 -8.93 22.96
CA LEU A 43 3.67 -8.75 23.89
C LEU A 43 3.85 -7.54 24.83
N SER A 44 5.06 -6.98 24.90
CA SER A 44 5.29 -5.71 25.59
C SER A 44 4.80 -4.53 24.74
N VAL A 45 4.38 -3.43 25.41
CA VAL A 45 3.94 -2.22 24.71
C VAL A 45 5.02 -1.69 23.77
N GLY A 46 6.29 -1.71 24.20
CA GLY A 46 7.43 -1.28 23.37
C GLY A 46 7.69 -2.21 22.18
N GLY A 47 7.59 -3.53 22.36
CA GLY A 47 7.75 -4.50 21.29
C GLY A 47 6.64 -4.40 20.24
N PHE A 48 5.38 -4.27 20.69
CA PHE A 48 4.24 -4.03 19.80
C PHE A 48 4.37 -2.70 19.05
N SER A 49 4.83 -1.64 19.72
CA SER A 49 5.08 -0.35 19.07
C SER A 49 6.13 -0.47 17.97
N LYS A 50 7.30 -1.07 18.25
CA LYS A 50 8.37 -1.29 17.26
C LYS A 50 7.91 -2.15 16.08
N PHE A 51 7.15 -3.21 16.34
CA PHE A 51 6.58 -4.05 15.29
C PHE A 51 5.64 -3.26 14.37
N THR A 52 4.72 -2.48 14.97
CA THR A 52 3.76 -1.68 14.20
C THR A 52 4.43 -0.55 13.43
N GLN A 53 5.49 0.04 13.96
CA GLN A 53 6.28 1.05 13.25
C GLN A 53 6.95 0.47 11.99
N ASN A 54 7.56 -0.71 12.08
CA ASN A 54 8.18 -1.37 10.93
C ASN A 54 7.15 -1.83 9.90
N TRP A 55 5.97 -2.22 10.34
CA TRP A 55 4.88 -2.65 9.47
C TRP A 55 4.14 -1.49 8.79
N PHE A 56 3.98 -0.35 9.45
CA PHE A 56 3.14 0.76 9.01
C PHE A 56 3.48 1.29 7.61
N PRO A 57 4.75 1.56 7.24
CA PRO A 57 5.09 1.99 5.88
C PRO A 57 4.66 0.96 4.83
N LEU A 58 4.89 -0.33 5.11
CA LEU A 58 4.48 -1.41 4.21
C LEU A 58 2.95 -1.50 4.07
N ALA A 59 2.21 -1.26 5.16
CA ALA A 59 0.75 -1.21 5.11
C ALA A 59 0.24 -0.06 4.24
N LEU A 60 0.84 1.13 4.35
CA LEU A 60 0.49 2.29 3.52
C LEU A 60 0.74 2.04 2.03
N VAL A 61 1.90 1.51 1.68
CA VAL A 61 2.21 1.23 0.26
C VAL A 61 1.39 0.06 -0.28
N ALA A 62 1.04 -0.92 0.55
CA ALA A 62 0.11 -1.99 0.17
C ALA A 62 -1.30 -1.44 -0.11
N MET A 63 -1.76 -0.47 0.71
CA MET A 63 -3.00 0.25 0.47
C MET A 63 -2.95 1.07 -0.82
N ALA A 64 -1.82 1.78 -1.06
CA ALA A 64 -1.58 2.55 -2.27
C ALA A 64 -1.65 1.66 -3.53
N GLN A 65 -1.01 0.51 -3.49
CA GLN A 65 -1.00 -0.46 -4.58
C GLN A 65 -2.37 -1.11 -4.78
N ALA A 66 -3.01 -1.53 -3.69
CA ALA A 66 -4.34 -2.15 -3.73
C ALA A 66 -5.38 -1.21 -4.35
N LEU A 67 -5.31 0.09 -4.05
CA LEU A 67 -6.19 1.11 -4.61
C LEU A 67 -6.15 1.12 -6.14
N LEU A 68 -4.95 1.04 -6.72
CA LEU A 68 -4.77 1.01 -8.17
C LEU A 68 -5.14 -0.35 -8.76
N MET A 69 -4.77 -1.45 -8.09
CA MET A 69 -5.16 -2.79 -8.53
C MET A 69 -6.66 -2.98 -8.53
N LEU A 70 -7.39 -2.45 -7.56
CA LEU A 70 -8.86 -2.46 -7.55
C LEU A 70 -9.47 -1.73 -8.75
N ASN A 71 -8.79 -0.72 -9.27
CA ASN A 71 -9.18 0.01 -10.49
C ASN A 71 -8.60 -0.60 -11.79
N GLY A 72 -8.00 -1.79 -11.72
CA GLY A 72 -7.40 -2.49 -12.86
C GLY A 72 -6.05 -1.94 -13.31
N GLY A 73 -5.36 -1.16 -12.47
CA GLY A 73 -4.03 -0.62 -12.73
C GLY A 73 -2.96 -1.21 -11.80
N ILE A 74 -1.72 -1.21 -12.25
CA ILE A 74 -0.55 -1.54 -11.43
C ILE A 74 0.43 -0.38 -11.56
N THR A 75 1.10 -0.01 -10.47
CA THR A 75 2.13 1.04 -10.49
C THR A 75 3.48 0.51 -10.02
N LEU A 76 4.52 0.95 -10.70
CA LEU A 76 5.92 0.72 -10.32
C LEU A 76 6.56 1.96 -9.66
N ALA A 77 5.80 3.05 -9.55
CA ALA A 77 6.28 4.31 -9.00
C ALA A 77 6.15 4.43 -7.47
N ILE A 78 5.60 3.42 -6.76
CA ILE A 78 5.40 3.48 -5.31
C ILE A 78 6.73 3.63 -4.56
N GLY A 79 7.73 2.79 -4.87
CA GLY A 79 9.03 2.88 -4.21
C GLY A 79 9.70 4.24 -4.40
N PRO A 80 9.87 4.72 -5.63
CA PRO A 80 10.35 6.07 -5.89
C PRO A 80 9.56 7.17 -5.18
N MET A 81 8.23 7.04 -5.08
CA MET A 81 7.39 8.00 -4.35
C MET A 81 7.65 7.98 -2.84
N VAL A 82 7.90 6.80 -2.25
CA VAL A 82 8.35 6.66 -0.86
C VAL A 82 9.69 7.38 -0.66
N SER A 83 10.68 7.13 -1.54
CA SER A 83 11.96 7.82 -1.49
C SER A 83 11.82 9.33 -1.60
N LEU A 84 11.04 9.81 -2.57
CA LEU A 84 10.81 11.25 -2.75
C LEU A 84 10.10 11.86 -1.53
N GLY A 85 9.11 11.18 -0.95
CA GLY A 85 8.44 11.62 0.27
C GLY A 85 9.42 11.74 1.45
N ALA A 86 10.33 10.78 1.62
CA ALA A 86 11.39 10.83 2.63
C ALA A 86 12.36 11.99 2.41
N VAL A 87 12.78 12.20 1.16
CA VAL A 87 13.69 13.30 0.78
C VAL A 87 13.04 14.67 1.01
N ILE A 88 11.79 14.86 0.55
CA ILE A 88 11.06 16.12 0.76
C ILE A 88 10.90 16.38 2.27
N ALA A 89 10.51 15.38 3.07
CA ALA A 89 10.40 15.54 4.51
C ALA A 89 11.71 16.02 5.13
N ALA A 90 12.83 15.34 4.85
CA ALA A 90 14.13 15.63 5.45
C ALA A 90 14.75 16.96 4.97
N THR A 91 14.41 17.43 3.77
CA THR A 91 14.94 18.71 3.23
C THR A 91 14.10 19.92 3.63
N THR A 92 12.79 19.73 3.88
CA THR A 92 11.88 20.86 4.13
C THR A 92 11.59 21.10 5.61
N MET A 93 11.61 20.05 6.47
CA MET A 93 11.26 20.17 7.89
C MET A 93 12.28 20.98 8.70
N GLY A 94 13.54 21.01 8.30
CA GLY A 94 14.58 21.86 8.91
C GLY A 94 14.58 23.30 8.41
N GLY A 95 13.76 23.64 7.43
CA GLY A 95 13.70 24.96 6.80
C GLY A 95 12.70 25.92 7.47
N PRO A 96 12.50 27.10 6.85
CA PRO A 96 11.63 28.15 7.40
C PRO A 96 10.15 27.77 7.48
N LEU A 97 9.71 26.78 6.72
CA LEU A 97 8.34 26.26 6.74
C LEU A 97 8.06 25.34 7.92
N GLY A 98 9.10 24.90 8.63
CA GLY A 98 8.98 24.00 9.77
C GLY A 98 8.35 22.64 9.44
N THR A 99 8.06 21.86 10.46
CA THR A 99 7.53 20.48 10.31
C THR A 99 6.18 20.44 9.61
N PHE A 100 5.30 21.41 9.91
CA PHE A 100 3.96 21.46 9.28
C PHE A 100 4.06 21.73 7.78
N GLY A 101 4.94 22.67 7.38
CA GLY A 101 5.21 22.93 5.97
C GLY A 101 5.82 21.73 5.25
N GLY A 102 6.72 21.00 5.92
CA GLY A 102 7.26 19.76 5.40
C GLY A 102 6.20 18.69 5.17
N PHE A 103 5.26 18.50 6.12
CA PHE A 103 4.13 17.60 5.96
C PHE A 103 3.25 17.97 4.76
N LEU A 104 2.90 19.26 4.63
CA LEU A 104 2.11 19.76 3.50
C LEU A 104 2.85 19.58 2.16
N ALA A 105 4.17 19.81 2.13
CA ALA A 105 4.98 19.61 0.93
C ALA A 105 4.99 18.16 0.48
N VAL A 106 5.16 17.20 1.42
CA VAL A 106 5.09 15.76 1.14
C VAL A 106 3.71 15.37 0.61
N ALA A 107 2.64 15.82 1.28
CA ALA A 107 1.27 15.51 0.89
C ALA A 107 0.94 16.10 -0.50
N ALA A 108 1.30 17.36 -0.74
CA ALA A 108 1.10 18.03 -2.02
C ALA A 108 1.88 17.34 -3.15
N ALA A 109 3.15 17.01 -2.94
CA ALA A 109 3.96 16.30 -3.91
C ALA A 109 3.34 14.92 -4.25
N GLY A 110 2.93 14.15 -3.24
CA GLY A 110 2.27 12.86 -3.43
C GLY A 110 0.98 12.96 -4.25
N LEU A 111 0.12 13.93 -3.89
CA LEU A 111 -1.14 14.18 -4.60
C LEU A 111 -0.91 14.68 -6.03
N CYS A 112 -0.03 15.67 -6.23
CA CYS A 112 0.21 16.28 -7.54
C CYS A 112 0.86 15.30 -8.52
N ILE A 113 1.91 14.58 -8.10
CA ILE A 113 2.60 13.60 -8.95
C ILE A 113 1.68 12.42 -9.23
N GLY A 114 0.96 11.94 -8.21
CA GLY A 114 -0.04 10.89 -8.40
C GLY A 114 -1.14 11.33 -9.37
N ALA A 115 -1.72 12.51 -9.18
CA ALA A 115 -2.75 13.06 -10.07
C ALA A 115 -2.24 13.25 -11.51
N ALA A 116 -1.02 13.77 -11.69
CA ALA A 116 -0.41 13.94 -13.00
C ALA A 116 -0.21 12.58 -13.71
N THR A 117 0.31 11.58 -13.00
CA THR A 117 0.44 10.21 -13.50
C THR A 117 -0.93 9.62 -13.86
N GLY A 118 -1.93 9.81 -12.99
CA GLY A 118 -3.30 9.38 -13.23
C GLY A 118 -3.95 10.08 -14.43
N ALA A 119 -3.69 11.38 -14.62
CA ALA A 119 -4.18 12.13 -15.77
C ALA A 119 -3.57 11.60 -17.09
N ILE A 120 -2.26 11.33 -17.12
CA ILE A 120 -1.60 10.75 -18.28
C ILE A 120 -2.23 9.39 -18.62
N VAL A 121 -2.40 8.50 -17.62
CA VAL A 121 -3.00 7.17 -17.82
C VAL A 121 -4.45 7.27 -18.29
N ALA A 122 -5.25 8.17 -17.70
CA ALA A 122 -6.68 8.27 -17.98
C ALA A 122 -6.96 8.98 -19.32
N LEU A 123 -6.35 10.16 -19.54
CA LEU A 123 -6.65 11.01 -20.69
C LEU A 123 -5.96 10.52 -21.98
N LEU A 124 -4.72 10.04 -21.86
CA LEU A 124 -4.00 9.49 -23.01
C LEU A 124 -4.29 7.99 -23.22
N ARG A 125 -5.06 7.36 -22.32
CA ARG A 125 -5.43 5.94 -22.37
C ARG A 125 -4.23 4.98 -22.49
N LEU A 126 -3.10 5.38 -21.87
CA LEU A 126 -1.89 4.58 -21.87
C LEU A 126 -1.93 3.50 -20.79
N PRO A 127 -1.26 2.35 -20.99
CA PRO A 127 -1.12 1.34 -19.96
C PRO A 127 -0.43 1.89 -18.72
N ALA A 128 -1.03 1.71 -17.54
CA ALA A 128 -0.53 2.24 -16.27
C ALA A 128 0.92 1.81 -15.97
N ILE A 129 1.27 0.56 -16.27
CA ILE A 129 2.62 0.02 -16.05
C ILE A 129 3.67 0.83 -16.80
N ILE A 130 3.43 1.18 -18.07
CA ILE A 130 4.39 1.92 -18.90
C ILE A 130 4.58 3.35 -18.35
N VAL A 131 3.47 4.04 -18.08
CA VAL A 131 3.50 5.42 -17.56
C VAL A 131 4.19 5.47 -16.19
N THR A 132 3.87 4.52 -15.30
CA THR A 132 4.44 4.50 -13.95
C THR A 132 5.89 4.03 -13.93
N LEU A 133 6.31 3.18 -14.86
CA LEU A 133 7.71 2.83 -15.04
C LEU A 133 8.53 4.05 -15.48
N ALA A 134 8.09 4.77 -16.50
CA ALA A 134 8.74 6.02 -16.91
C ALA A 134 8.74 7.05 -15.77
N GLY A 135 7.59 7.21 -15.08
CA GLY A 135 7.46 8.07 -13.90
C GLY A 135 8.41 7.67 -12.77
N SER A 136 8.67 6.38 -12.58
CA SER A 136 9.59 5.90 -11.54
C SER A 136 11.01 6.41 -11.72
N PHE A 137 11.52 6.43 -12.95
CA PHE A 137 12.83 7.00 -13.26
C PHE A 137 12.88 8.51 -13.04
N ILE A 138 11.83 9.24 -13.46
CA ILE A 138 11.73 10.70 -13.25
C ILE A 138 11.71 11.02 -11.76
N ILE A 139 10.86 10.34 -10.99
CA ILE A 139 10.71 10.56 -9.54
C ILE A 139 12.02 10.23 -8.80
N SER A 140 12.67 9.12 -9.15
CA SER A 140 13.97 8.75 -8.58
C SER A 140 15.06 9.78 -8.91
N GLY A 141 15.08 10.28 -10.15
CA GLY A 141 16.00 11.33 -10.57
C GLY A 141 15.78 12.62 -9.77
N VAL A 142 14.53 13.05 -9.60
CA VAL A 142 14.19 14.23 -8.77
C VAL A 142 14.61 14.01 -7.31
N ALA A 143 14.39 12.83 -6.73
CA ALA A 143 14.82 12.53 -5.37
C ALA A 143 16.34 12.64 -5.21
N LEU A 144 17.12 12.14 -6.17
CA LEU A 144 18.59 12.23 -6.18
C LEU A 144 19.11 13.66 -6.42
N ILE A 145 18.40 14.47 -7.21
CA ILE A 145 18.76 15.90 -7.39
C ILE A 145 18.53 16.68 -6.10
N LEU A 146 17.41 16.45 -5.41
CA LEU A 146 17.08 17.13 -4.16
C LEU A 146 18.00 16.70 -3.00
N LEU A 147 18.38 15.43 -2.95
CA LEU A 147 19.23 14.89 -1.89
C LEU A 147 20.13 13.78 -2.49
N PRO A 148 21.36 14.13 -2.96
CA PRO A 148 22.25 13.18 -3.63
C PRO A 148 22.78 12.05 -2.71
N ARG A 149 22.77 12.27 -1.40
CA ARG A 149 23.24 11.32 -0.37
C ARG A 149 22.26 11.29 0.79
N PRO A 150 22.14 10.17 1.51
CA PRO A 150 21.34 10.12 2.74
C PRO A 150 21.71 11.24 3.70
N GLY A 151 20.73 11.96 4.25
CA GLY A 151 20.94 13.12 5.11
C GLY A 151 19.68 13.94 5.30
N GLY A 152 19.88 15.26 5.54
CA GLY A 152 18.78 16.16 5.86
C GLY A 152 18.43 16.12 7.35
N PHE A 153 17.31 16.71 7.73
CA PHE A 153 16.90 16.87 9.12
C PHE A 153 15.43 16.54 9.32
N VAL A 154 15.15 15.66 10.27
CA VAL A 154 13.80 15.41 10.77
C VAL A 154 13.78 15.73 12.27
N PRO A 155 12.84 16.57 12.76
CA PRO A 155 12.79 16.95 14.17
C PRO A 155 12.64 15.75 15.09
N GLU A 156 13.43 15.70 16.18
CA GLU A 156 13.43 14.58 17.14
C GLU A 156 12.06 14.34 17.78
N TRP A 157 11.29 15.41 18.03
CA TRP A 157 9.96 15.24 18.60
C TRP A 157 9.03 14.45 17.65
N LEU A 158 9.17 14.63 16.32
CA LEU A 158 8.40 13.87 15.33
C LEU A 158 8.84 12.42 15.29
N SER A 159 10.16 12.18 15.33
CA SER A 159 10.73 10.82 15.44
C SER A 159 10.26 10.14 16.72
N THR A 160 10.28 10.83 17.86
CA THR A 160 9.80 10.30 19.14
C THR A 160 8.30 10.04 19.13
N LEU A 161 7.50 10.91 18.49
CA LEU A 161 6.05 10.74 18.36
C LEU A 161 5.70 9.54 17.48
N LEU A 162 6.31 9.42 16.30
CA LEU A 162 5.98 8.39 15.31
C LEU A 162 6.72 7.07 15.55
N ALA A 163 7.97 7.13 16.03
CA ALA A 163 8.85 5.99 16.24
C ALA A 163 9.20 5.74 17.72
N GLY A 164 8.47 6.34 18.66
CA GLY A 164 8.62 6.16 20.10
C GLY A 164 7.98 4.90 20.66
N HIS A 165 7.88 4.84 21.99
CA HIS A 165 7.31 3.67 22.69
C HIS A 165 5.78 3.57 22.60
N THR A 166 5.09 4.61 22.15
CA THR A 166 3.62 4.62 21.99
C THR A 166 3.21 4.05 20.65
N PRO A 167 2.14 3.25 20.55
CA PRO A 167 1.71 2.62 19.30
C PRO A 167 0.97 3.60 18.36
N VAL A 168 1.54 4.80 18.12
CA VAL A 168 0.94 5.83 17.27
C VAL A 168 0.79 5.33 15.82
N ALA A 169 1.74 4.55 15.32
CA ALA A 169 1.65 3.95 13.99
C ALA A 169 0.40 3.09 13.81
N PHE A 170 0.03 2.30 14.85
CA PHE A 170 -1.19 1.51 14.83
C PHE A 170 -2.45 2.39 14.81
N LEU A 171 -2.50 3.43 15.65
CA LEU A 171 -3.62 4.38 15.68
C LEU A 171 -3.79 5.10 14.34
N LEU A 172 -2.69 5.54 13.72
CA LEU A 172 -2.72 6.15 12.39
C LEU A 172 -3.24 5.17 11.32
N LEU A 173 -2.85 3.90 11.38
CA LEU A 173 -3.36 2.89 10.46
C LEU A 173 -4.87 2.69 10.60
N VAL A 174 -5.37 2.62 11.84
CA VAL A 174 -6.82 2.52 12.12
C VAL A 174 -7.56 3.75 11.62
N LEU A 175 -7.00 4.95 11.82
CA LEU A 175 -7.55 6.20 11.32
C LEU A 175 -7.64 6.18 9.78
N ILE A 176 -6.57 5.80 9.08
CA ILE A 176 -6.54 5.74 7.62
C ILE A 176 -7.54 4.71 7.08
N LEU A 177 -7.66 3.55 7.72
CA LEU A 177 -8.69 2.55 7.38
C LEU A 177 -10.11 3.07 7.62
N GLY A 178 -10.31 3.87 8.66
CA GLY A 178 -11.57 4.57 8.94
C GLY A 178 -11.91 5.57 7.84
N LEU A 179 -10.95 6.42 7.46
CA LEU A 179 -11.09 7.38 6.37
C LEU A 179 -11.35 6.67 5.03
N TRP A 180 -10.67 5.55 4.78
CA TRP A 180 -10.95 4.72 3.62
C TRP A 180 -12.41 4.22 3.59
N LYS A 181 -12.93 3.77 4.73
CA LYS A 181 -14.33 3.32 4.83
C LYS A 181 -15.31 4.46 4.52
N LEU A 182 -15.02 5.68 4.98
CA LEU A 182 -15.82 6.87 4.65
C LEU A 182 -15.71 7.22 3.16
N PHE A 183 -14.50 7.15 2.59
CA PHE A 183 -14.29 7.36 1.16
C PHE A 183 -15.07 6.36 0.29
N LEU A 184 -15.14 5.09 0.70
CA LEU A 184 -15.94 4.06 0.01
C LEU A 184 -17.44 4.35 -0.01
N ALA A 185 -17.96 5.16 0.91
CA ALA A 185 -19.35 5.58 0.90
C ALA A 185 -19.63 6.68 -0.14
N THR A 186 -18.59 7.25 -0.76
CA THR A 186 -18.72 8.24 -1.82
C THR A 186 -18.91 7.60 -3.20
N PRO A 187 -19.54 8.30 -4.17
CA PRO A 187 -19.67 7.80 -5.54
C PRO A 187 -18.33 7.47 -6.21
N LEU A 188 -17.25 8.22 -5.88
CA LEU A 188 -15.90 7.96 -6.38
C LEU A 188 -15.33 6.66 -5.82
N GLY A 189 -15.51 6.40 -4.52
CA GLY A 189 -15.04 5.16 -3.88
C GLY A 189 -15.73 3.92 -4.45
N LEU A 190 -17.05 3.98 -4.65
CA LEU A 190 -17.79 2.91 -5.32
C LEU A 190 -17.38 2.77 -6.80
N GLY A 191 -17.09 3.90 -7.45
CA GLY A 191 -16.62 3.96 -8.84
C GLY A 191 -15.32 3.20 -9.06
N ILE A 192 -14.42 3.12 -8.07
CA ILE A 192 -13.16 2.37 -8.18
C ILE A 192 -13.41 0.88 -8.44
N TYR A 193 -14.31 0.27 -7.69
CA TYR A 193 -14.67 -1.13 -7.88
C TYR A 193 -15.43 -1.37 -9.18
N ALA A 194 -16.36 -0.47 -9.51
CA ALA A 194 -17.12 -0.56 -10.76
C ALA A 194 -16.22 -0.42 -12.00
N ALA A 195 -15.31 0.55 -11.99
CA ALA A 195 -14.35 0.77 -13.07
C ALA A 195 -13.38 -0.40 -13.25
N GLY A 196 -12.99 -1.07 -12.15
CA GLY A 196 -12.10 -2.21 -12.20
C GLY A 196 -12.78 -3.51 -12.66
N ASP A 197 -14.05 -3.73 -12.29
CA ASP A 197 -14.77 -4.95 -12.65
C ASP A 197 -15.23 -4.94 -14.11
N ASN A 198 -15.87 -3.85 -14.54
CA ASN A 198 -16.31 -3.65 -15.92
C ASN A 198 -16.30 -2.17 -16.30
N PRO A 199 -15.20 -1.66 -16.88
CA PRO A 199 -15.08 -0.26 -17.26
C PRO A 199 -16.17 0.21 -18.21
N VAL A 200 -16.54 -0.63 -19.20
CA VAL A 200 -17.56 -0.29 -20.21
C VAL A 200 -18.95 -0.19 -19.56
N GLY A 201 -19.30 -1.16 -18.72
CA GLY A 201 -20.57 -1.15 -17.99
C GLY A 201 -20.65 0.02 -17.01
N ALA A 202 -19.58 0.31 -16.27
CA ALA A 202 -19.49 1.44 -15.36
C ALA A 202 -19.67 2.78 -16.08
N TYR A 203 -19.01 2.97 -17.23
CA TYR A 203 -19.17 4.17 -18.06
C TYR A 203 -20.63 4.36 -18.52
N ARG A 204 -21.28 3.30 -19.02
CA ARG A 204 -22.69 3.33 -19.42
C ARG A 204 -23.63 3.63 -18.27
N SER A 205 -23.23 3.32 -17.04
CA SER A 205 -23.97 3.63 -15.81
C SER A 205 -23.66 5.03 -15.24
N GLY A 206 -22.93 5.88 -16.00
CA GLY A 206 -22.63 7.26 -15.62
C GLY A 206 -21.44 7.42 -14.68
N VAL A 207 -20.61 6.38 -14.43
CA VAL A 207 -19.40 6.51 -13.63
C VAL A 207 -18.33 7.25 -14.42
N PRO A 208 -17.77 8.36 -13.89
CA PRO A 208 -16.74 9.14 -14.57
C PRO A 208 -15.37 8.45 -14.45
N ILE A 209 -15.10 7.46 -15.31
CA ILE A 209 -13.92 6.56 -15.25
C ILE A 209 -12.60 7.34 -15.16
N ASP A 210 -12.45 8.41 -15.96
CA ASP A 210 -11.21 9.20 -15.97
C ASP A 210 -10.97 9.88 -14.63
N ARG A 211 -12.00 10.48 -14.02
CA ARG A 211 -11.90 11.08 -12.68
C ARG A 211 -11.60 10.03 -11.62
N VAL A 212 -12.22 8.86 -11.68
CA VAL A 212 -11.97 7.75 -10.77
C VAL A 212 -10.52 7.31 -10.85
N LYS A 213 -9.95 7.17 -12.05
CA LYS A 213 -8.53 6.84 -12.25
C LYS A 213 -7.63 7.92 -11.68
N ILE A 214 -7.84 9.19 -12.03
CA ILE A 214 -7.01 10.31 -11.55
C ILE A 214 -7.00 10.36 -10.02
N VAL A 215 -8.16 10.27 -9.38
CA VAL A 215 -8.29 10.28 -7.91
C VAL A 215 -7.61 9.06 -7.29
N SER A 216 -7.73 7.88 -7.89
CA SER A 216 -7.05 6.66 -7.40
C SER A 216 -5.53 6.82 -7.42
N PHE A 217 -4.96 7.37 -8.50
CA PHE A 217 -3.53 7.63 -8.60
C PHE A 217 -3.07 8.73 -7.64
N ALA A 218 -3.85 9.80 -7.47
CA ALA A 218 -3.55 10.88 -6.52
C ALA A 218 -3.51 10.35 -5.08
N LEU A 219 -4.51 9.58 -4.66
CA LEU A 219 -4.55 8.96 -3.32
C LEU A 219 -3.44 7.92 -3.13
N SER A 220 -3.12 7.14 -4.16
CA SER A 220 -1.99 6.20 -4.14
C SER A 220 -0.67 6.93 -3.93
N GLY A 221 -0.44 8.02 -4.67
CA GLY A 221 0.74 8.86 -4.53
C GLY A 221 0.85 9.50 -3.14
N LEU A 222 -0.27 9.98 -2.60
CA LEU A 222 -0.34 10.52 -1.24
C LEU A 222 0.07 9.46 -0.20
N LEU A 223 -0.52 8.26 -0.25
CA LEU A 223 -0.21 7.19 0.70
C LEU A 223 1.26 6.76 0.61
N ALA A 224 1.82 6.67 -0.60
CA ALA A 224 3.22 6.33 -0.80
C ALA A 224 4.17 7.43 -0.28
N ALA A 225 3.86 8.71 -0.54
CA ALA A 225 4.65 9.84 -0.02
C ALA A 225 4.60 9.93 1.52
N LEU A 226 3.43 9.68 2.13
CA LEU A 226 3.27 9.61 3.58
C LEU A 226 4.04 8.42 4.20
N ALA A 227 4.11 7.28 3.51
CA ALA A 227 4.97 6.17 3.92
C ALA A 227 6.45 6.61 3.96
N GLY A 228 6.90 7.39 2.96
CA GLY A 228 8.24 7.96 2.92
C GLY A 228 8.51 8.93 4.06
N LEU A 229 7.58 9.83 4.35
CA LEU A 229 7.68 10.73 5.51
C LEU A 229 7.83 9.94 6.81
N PHE A 230 7.03 8.87 6.98
CA PHE A 230 7.11 8.04 8.17
C PHE A 230 8.47 7.33 8.29
N VAL A 231 9.00 6.83 7.18
CA VAL A 231 10.34 6.20 7.15
C VAL A 231 11.42 7.24 7.49
N ALA A 232 11.33 8.46 6.95
CA ALA A 232 12.26 9.54 7.30
C ALA A 232 12.19 9.91 8.79
N ALA A 233 10.99 9.88 9.38
CA ALA A 233 10.83 10.10 10.83
C ALA A 233 11.44 8.96 11.66
N GLN A 234 11.39 7.71 11.19
CA GLN A 234 12.03 6.57 11.86
C GLN A 234 13.55 6.63 11.81
N THR A 235 14.11 7.04 10.67
CA THR A 235 15.57 7.08 10.46
C THR A 235 16.21 8.41 10.87
N GLY A 236 15.40 9.45 11.14
CA GLY A 236 15.88 10.81 11.41
C GLY A 236 16.45 11.52 10.18
N SER A 237 16.39 10.90 9.01
CA SER A 237 17.03 11.39 7.77
C SER A 237 16.24 10.96 6.53
N GLY A 238 16.48 11.67 5.41
CA GLY A 238 16.00 11.26 4.10
C GLY A 238 17.03 10.41 3.37
N ASP A 239 16.54 9.47 2.56
CA ASP A 239 17.36 8.64 1.69
C ASP A 239 16.66 8.49 0.33
N PRO A 240 17.31 8.90 -0.78
CA PRO A 240 16.70 8.90 -2.12
C PRO A 240 16.43 7.52 -2.70
N ILE A 241 16.98 6.45 -2.10
CA ILE A 241 16.81 5.07 -2.57
C ILE A 241 16.09 4.15 -1.58
N ILE A 242 15.71 4.65 -0.41
CA ILE A 242 15.11 3.86 0.68
C ILE A 242 13.79 3.17 0.27
N GLY A 243 13.11 3.74 -0.70
CA GLY A 243 11.83 3.24 -1.19
C GLY A 243 11.93 2.03 -2.13
N THR A 244 13.11 1.70 -2.65
CA THR A 244 13.29 0.65 -3.66
C THR A 244 12.62 -0.69 -3.30
N PRO A 245 12.76 -1.25 -2.09
CA PRO A 245 12.11 -2.51 -1.71
C PRO A 245 10.59 -2.44 -1.69
N PHE A 246 10.03 -1.26 -1.43
CA PHE A 246 8.57 -1.08 -1.32
C PHE A 246 7.85 -1.25 -2.67
N THR A 247 8.54 -1.09 -3.81
CA THR A 247 7.92 -1.28 -5.14
C THR A 247 7.36 -2.70 -5.29
N LEU A 248 8.17 -3.71 -5.08
CA LEU A 248 7.74 -5.11 -5.21
C LEU A 248 6.95 -5.58 -3.98
N ASN A 249 7.36 -5.16 -2.79
CA ASN A 249 6.68 -5.54 -1.55
C ASN A 249 5.23 -5.03 -1.48
N SER A 250 4.92 -3.86 -2.07
CA SER A 250 3.55 -3.35 -2.14
C SER A 250 2.66 -4.24 -3.00
N ILE A 251 3.17 -4.72 -4.13
CA ILE A 251 2.47 -5.65 -5.02
C ILE A 251 2.25 -6.99 -4.31
N ALA A 252 3.32 -7.54 -3.71
CA ALA A 252 3.26 -8.79 -2.96
C ALA A 252 2.22 -8.72 -1.84
N ALA A 253 2.24 -7.65 -1.04
CA ALA A 253 1.32 -7.45 0.06
C ALA A 253 -0.14 -7.34 -0.42
N ALA A 254 -0.40 -6.60 -1.51
CA ALA A 254 -1.72 -6.46 -2.08
C ALA A 254 -2.27 -7.80 -2.60
N VAL A 255 -1.43 -8.59 -3.29
CA VAL A 255 -1.80 -9.90 -3.84
C VAL A 255 -2.01 -10.94 -2.74
N LEU A 256 -1.11 -11.02 -1.75
CA LEU A 256 -1.28 -11.85 -0.55
C LEU A 256 -2.58 -11.48 0.18
N GLY A 257 -2.94 -10.20 0.16
CA GLY A 257 -4.21 -9.68 0.66
C GLY A 257 -5.44 -10.04 -0.17
N GLY A 258 -5.28 -10.80 -1.27
CA GLY A 258 -6.36 -11.22 -2.15
C GLY A 258 -6.87 -10.14 -3.10
N VAL A 259 -6.06 -9.10 -3.38
CA VAL A 259 -6.39 -8.11 -4.40
C VAL A 259 -5.98 -8.64 -5.77
N GLY A 260 -6.95 -8.72 -6.69
CA GLY A 260 -6.73 -9.28 -8.03
C GLY A 260 -6.04 -8.27 -8.98
N PHE A 261 -5.22 -8.79 -9.89
CA PHE A 261 -4.54 -7.98 -10.92
C PHE A 261 -5.49 -7.40 -11.98
N LEU A 262 -6.62 -8.05 -12.22
CA LEU A 262 -7.57 -7.67 -13.28
C LEU A 262 -8.58 -6.59 -12.86
N GLY A 263 -8.50 -6.11 -11.63
CA GLY A 263 -9.44 -5.12 -11.07
C GLY A 263 -10.70 -5.70 -10.43
N GLY A 264 -11.47 -4.85 -9.78
CA GLY A 264 -12.79 -5.15 -9.19
C GLY A 264 -12.81 -6.13 -8.00
N LYS A 265 -11.74 -6.92 -7.82
CA LYS A 265 -11.67 -7.98 -6.80
C LYS A 265 -10.67 -7.68 -5.72
N GLY A 266 -11.07 -7.89 -4.47
CA GLY A 266 -10.22 -7.65 -3.30
C GLY A 266 -10.77 -6.57 -2.37
N THR A 267 -10.01 -6.28 -1.33
CA THR A 267 -10.37 -5.24 -0.36
C THR A 267 -9.12 -4.57 0.20
N MET A 268 -9.25 -3.32 0.60
CA MET A 268 -8.17 -2.58 1.26
C MET A 268 -7.74 -3.26 2.58
N ARG A 269 -8.69 -3.81 3.34
CA ARG A 269 -8.40 -4.57 4.57
C ARG A 269 -7.59 -5.83 4.26
N GLY A 270 -7.89 -6.50 3.15
CA GLY A 270 -7.10 -7.63 2.67
C GLY A 270 -5.65 -7.24 2.42
N ALA A 271 -5.41 -6.13 1.70
CA ALA A 271 -4.05 -5.64 1.44
C ALA A 271 -3.27 -5.32 2.72
N VAL A 272 -3.93 -4.72 3.73
CA VAL A 272 -3.33 -4.48 5.04
C VAL A 272 -3.00 -5.79 5.76
N CYS A 273 -3.87 -6.80 5.70
CA CYS A 273 -3.57 -8.13 6.24
C CYS A 273 -2.44 -8.83 5.48
N GLY A 274 -2.38 -8.69 4.15
CA GLY A 274 -1.29 -9.21 3.33
C GLY A 274 0.04 -8.54 3.65
N SER A 275 0.05 -7.22 3.88
CA SER A 275 1.25 -6.50 4.33
C SER A 275 1.70 -6.93 5.72
N LEU A 276 0.75 -7.24 6.62
CA LEU A 276 1.04 -7.77 7.95
C LEU A 276 1.73 -9.13 7.86
N LEU A 277 1.17 -10.04 7.04
CA LEU A 277 1.77 -11.36 6.81
C LEU A 277 3.19 -11.24 6.28
N LEU A 278 3.40 -10.39 5.25
CA LEU A 278 4.72 -10.17 4.67
C LEU A 278 5.70 -9.57 5.69
N SER A 279 5.26 -8.60 6.50
CA SER A 279 6.07 -8.00 7.56
C SER A 279 6.48 -9.02 8.62
N VAL A 280 5.55 -9.87 9.08
CA VAL A 280 5.86 -10.95 10.02
C VAL A 280 6.90 -11.91 9.44
N MET A 281 6.73 -12.31 8.18
CA MET A 281 7.69 -13.22 7.52
C MET A 281 9.09 -12.61 7.43
N ILE A 282 9.21 -11.33 7.05
CA ILE A 282 10.49 -10.62 6.99
C ILE A 282 11.13 -10.55 8.38
N ASN A 283 10.36 -10.20 9.41
CA ASN A 283 10.87 -10.13 10.77
C ASN A 283 11.32 -11.51 11.29
N VAL A 284 10.55 -12.56 11.05
CA VAL A 284 10.94 -13.94 11.43
C VAL A 284 12.26 -14.32 10.76
N MET A 285 12.41 -14.07 9.47
CA MET A 285 13.67 -14.37 8.75
C MET A 285 14.85 -13.56 9.30
N PHE A 286 14.63 -12.29 9.63
CA PHE A 286 15.65 -11.46 10.25
C PHE A 286 16.13 -12.03 11.59
N PHE A 287 15.20 -12.44 12.47
CA PHE A 287 15.54 -13.02 13.76
C PHE A 287 16.17 -14.41 13.67
N LEU A 288 15.86 -15.19 12.63
CA LEU A 288 16.51 -16.46 12.35
C LEU A 288 17.92 -16.30 11.76
N GLY A 289 18.40 -15.05 11.59
CA GLY A 289 19.73 -14.75 11.08
C GLY A 289 19.88 -14.88 9.57
N PHE A 290 18.78 -14.93 8.81
CA PHE A 290 18.87 -14.91 7.35
C PHE A 290 19.44 -13.60 6.83
N SER A 291 20.39 -13.68 5.91
CA SER A 291 20.97 -12.50 5.26
C SER A 291 19.90 -11.71 4.49
N PRO A 292 20.07 -10.38 4.32
CA PRO A 292 19.15 -9.57 3.51
C PRO A 292 18.94 -10.13 2.10
N VAL A 293 19.98 -10.71 1.49
CA VAL A 293 19.89 -11.33 0.16
C VAL A 293 18.93 -12.53 0.18
N ALA A 294 19.02 -13.40 1.19
CA ALA A 294 18.11 -14.53 1.34
C ALA A 294 16.65 -14.07 1.56
N GLN A 295 16.44 -12.96 2.27
CA GLN A 295 15.12 -12.36 2.45
C GLN A 295 14.52 -11.88 1.11
N TYR A 296 15.33 -11.25 0.23
CA TYR A 296 14.85 -10.87 -1.12
C TYR A 296 14.48 -12.09 -1.98
N VAL A 297 15.27 -13.16 -1.94
CA VAL A 297 14.93 -14.41 -2.66
C VAL A 297 13.63 -15.00 -2.14
N ALA A 298 13.47 -15.09 -0.83
CA ALA A 298 12.22 -15.59 -0.23
C ALA A 298 11.01 -14.71 -0.59
N GLN A 299 11.15 -13.39 -0.57
CA GLN A 299 10.08 -12.47 -1.00
C GLN A 299 9.68 -12.72 -2.46
N GLY A 300 10.67 -12.90 -3.36
CA GLY A 300 10.39 -13.25 -4.75
C GLY A 300 9.62 -14.56 -4.90
N LEU A 301 10.01 -15.61 -4.18
CA LEU A 301 9.30 -16.90 -4.17
C LEU A 301 7.88 -16.78 -3.62
N ILE A 302 7.68 -15.97 -2.57
CA ILE A 302 6.37 -15.70 -2.00
C ILE A 302 5.46 -15.01 -3.01
N ILE A 303 5.97 -14.01 -3.75
CA ILE A 303 5.20 -13.32 -4.78
C ILE A 303 4.76 -14.31 -5.86
N VAL A 304 5.68 -15.12 -6.37
CA VAL A 304 5.37 -16.14 -7.37
C VAL A 304 4.34 -17.14 -6.84
N GLY A 305 4.53 -17.63 -5.62
CA GLY A 305 3.58 -18.55 -4.98
C GLY A 305 2.20 -17.94 -4.77
N ALA A 306 2.14 -16.69 -4.31
CA ALA A 306 0.89 -15.97 -4.08
C ALA A 306 0.06 -15.75 -5.36
N VAL A 307 0.73 -15.64 -6.51
CA VAL A 307 0.09 -15.49 -7.82
C VAL A 307 -0.26 -16.85 -8.43
N ALA A 308 0.68 -17.79 -8.39
CA ALA A 308 0.54 -19.09 -9.06
C ALA A 308 -0.49 -20.00 -8.38
N VAL A 309 -0.50 -20.05 -7.05
CA VAL A 309 -1.36 -20.99 -6.32
C VAL A 309 -2.87 -20.74 -6.54
N PRO A 310 -3.40 -19.52 -6.43
CA PRO A 310 -4.81 -19.25 -6.71
C PRO A 310 -5.20 -19.54 -8.17
N GLU A 311 -4.30 -19.25 -9.12
CA GLU A 311 -4.55 -19.50 -10.55
C GLU A 311 -4.61 -20.99 -10.86
N LEU A 312 -3.68 -21.77 -10.33
CA LEU A 312 -3.66 -23.23 -10.48
C LEU A 312 -4.90 -23.87 -9.85
N LEU A 313 -5.26 -23.47 -8.64
CA LEU A 313 -6.47 -23.97 -7.97
C LEU A 313 -7.76 -23.55 -8.70
N GLY A 314 -7.78 -22.38 -9.32
CA GLY A 314 -8.88 -21.91 -10.16
C GLY A 314 -9.08 -22.80 -11.39
N ARG A 315 -8.01 -23.13 -12.10
CA ARG A 315 -8.04 -24.01 -13.28
C ARG A 315 -8.48 -25.44 -12.97
N TRP A 316 -8.05 -25.98 -11.81
CA TRP A 316 -8.48 -27.31 -11.36
C TRP A 316 -9.97 -27.41 -11.05
N ARG A 317 -10.59 -26.29 -10.62
CA ARG A 317 -12.04 -26.23 -10.35
C ARG A 317 -12.90 -26.04 -11.59
N THR A 318 -12.36 -25.45 -12.65
CA THR A 318 -13.08 -25.27 -13.93
C THR A 318 -13.01 -26.50 -14.83
N ASN A 319 -12.06 -27.41 -14.61
CA ASN A 319 -11.90 -28.65 -15.37
C ASN A 319 -12.63 -29.87 -14.73
N ARG A 320 -13.40 -29.62 -13.67
CA ARG A 320 -14.35 -30.59 -13.07
C ARG A 320 -15.78 -30.07 -13.21
#